data_bbbb77a70e62c0b2537872b798cb1e4d
#
_entry.id   bbbb77a70e62c0b2537872b798cb1e4d
#
_cell.length_a   1.000
_cell.length_b   1.000
_cell.length_c   1.000
_cell.angle_alpha   90.00
_cell.angle_beta   90.00
_cell.angle_gamma   90.00
#
_symmetry.space_group_name_H-M   'P 1'
#
loop_
_entity.id
_entity.type
_entity.pdbx_description
1 polymer ?
#
loop_
_entity_poly.entity_id
_entity_poly.type
_entity_poly.pdbx_seq_one_letter_code
_entity_poly.pdbx_strand_id
1 'polypeptide(L)'
;RWFRVDVTGVENIPATGGALVVANHAGVLPLDGLMLSVAVHDRCPGNRTLRNLAADMVFDAPFLGQLARKAGHTLACTADAHRLLSAGELTAVFPEGYKGLGKPFKDRYKLQRFGRGGFVAAAIRTGAPIIPCSIVGSEEIYPMIADLKVIARLFGLPYFPVTPLFPAAGPVGLVPLPSKWHIEFGTPIPTDGFDETAADDPMVTFEVTDQVRETIQQTLYRLLAGRRNMFFG
;
A
#
# COMPACT_ATOMS: atom_id res chain seq x y z
N ARG A 1 -17.64 8.61 5.58
CA ARG A 1 -18.13 8.65 6.99
C ARG A 1 -17.83 7.37 7.76
N TRP A 2 -17.74 6.19 7.11
CA TRP A 2 -17.45 4.93 7.80
C TRP A 2 -16.04 4.88 8.39
N PHE A 3 -15.01 5.20 7.59
CA PHE A 3 -13.62 5.17 8.03
C PHE A 3 -13.08 6.51 8.56
N ARG A 4 -13.73 7.63 8.40
CA ARG A 4 -13.29 8.95 8.90
C ARG A 4 -11.80 9.19 8.70
N VAL A 5 -11.40 9.35 7.44
CA VAL A 5 -10.01 9.44 7.01
C VAL A 5 -9.48 10.86 7.19
N ASP A 6 -8.38 11.00 7.91
CA ASP A 6 -7.55 12.20 7.90
C ASP A 6 -6.38 11.98 6.92
N VAL A 7 -6.08 12.98 6.13
CA VAL A 7 -5.01 12.95 5.14
C VAL A 7 -4.09 14.14 5.35
N THR A 8 -2.78 13.88 5.43
CA THR A 8 -1.74 14.91 5.61
C THR A 8 -0.60 14.69 4.62
N GLY A 9 0.19 15.73 4.34
CA GLY A 9 1.36 15.65 3.47
C GLY A 9 1.03 15.56 1.98
N VAL A 10 -0.20 15.89 1.55
CA VAL A 10 -0.59 15.84 0.13
C VAL A 10 0.21 16.81 -0.74
N GLU A 11 0.76 17.85 -0.16
CA GLU A 11 1.68 18.81 -0.79
C GLU A 11 3.01 18.16 -1.22
N ASN A 12 3.35 17.01 -0.68
CA ASN A 12 4.52 16.21 -1.07
C ASN A 12 4.30 15.44 -2.38
N ILE A 13 3.07 15.38 -2.87
CA ILE A 13 2.75 14.76 -4.15
C ILE A 13 2.94 15.80 -5.25
N PRO A 14 3.85 15.59 -6.23
CA PRO A 14 4.05 16.53 -7.31
C PRO A 14 2.77 16.67 -8.14
N ALA A 15 2.42 17.90 -8.51
CA ALA A 15 1.21 18.18 -9.29
C ALA A 15 1.25 17.57 -10.70
N THR A 16 2.45 17.36 -11.25
CA THR A 16 2.69 16.80 -12.60
C THR A 16 3.91 15.87 -12.57
N GLY A 17 4.08 15.07 -13.61
CA GLY A 17 5.21 14.14 -13.73
C GLY A 17 5.01 12.84 -13.01
N GLY A 18 5.88 11.86 -13.28
CA GLY A 18 5.87 10.55 -12.61
C GLY A 18 6.27 10.66 -11.16
N ALA A 19 5.57 9.94 -10.28
CA ALA A 19 5.95 9.80 -8.88
C ALA A 19 5.47 8.45 -8.35
N LEU A 20 6.25 7.86 -7.45
CA LEU A 20 5.97 6.54 -6.88
C LEU A 20 5.63 6.65 -5.40
N VAL A 21 4.37 6.44 -5.06
CA VAL A 21 3.91 6.30 -3.67
C VAL A 21 4.22 4.88 -3.20
N VAL A 22 4.91 4.75 -2.08
CA VAL A 22 5.23 3.46 -1.44
C VAL A 22 4.56 3.41 -0.09
N ALA A 23 3.61 2.47 0.09
CA ALA A 23 2.81 2.40 1.31
C ALA A 23 2.93 1.05 2.02
N ASN A 24 2.66 1.04 3.34
CA ASN A 24 2.42 -0.19 4.09
C ASN A 24 1.12 -0.86 3.64
N HIS A 25 1.07 -2.20 3.72
CA HIS A 25 -0.07 -2.99 3.25
C HIS A 25 -0.69 -3.78 4.40
N ALA A 26 -2.02 -3.68 4.55
CA ALA A 26 -2.69 -4.30 5.67
C ALA A 26 -4.20 -4.45 5.48
N GLY A 27 -4.84 -5.23 6.36
CA GLY A 27 -6.28 -5.25 6.51
C GLY A 27 -6.97 -6.43 5.83
N VAL A 28 -6.29 -7.57 5.61
CA VAL A 28 -6.87 -8.82 5.06
C VAL A 28 -7.39 -8.66 3.63
N LEU A 29 -8.22 -7.65 3.37
CA LEU A 29 -8.64 -7.22 2.04
C LEU A 29 -7.95 -5.89 1.70
N PRO A 30 -7.55 -5.65 0.45
CA PRO A 30 -6.74 -4.49 0.05
C PRO A 30 -7.55 -3.19 -0.03
N LEU A 31 -8.34 -2.89 1.02
CA LEU A 31 -9.10 -1.64 1.10
C LEU A 31 -8.22 -0.41 1.31
N ASP A 32 -7.00 -0.61 1.80
CA ASP A 32 -5.98 0.44 1.92
C ASP A 32 -5.62 1.05 0.55
N GLY A 33 -5.45 0.23 -0.49
CA GLY A 33 -5.22 0.72 -1.85
C GLY A 33 -6.41 1.53 -2.40
N LEU A 34 -7.65 1.10 -2.10
CA LEU A 34 -8.85 1.84 -2.48
C LEU A 34 -8.93 3.19 -1.74
N MET A 35 -8.71 3.17 -0.42
CA MET A 35 -8.77 4.38 0.40
C MET A 35 -7.64 5.36 0.06
N LEU A 36 -6.46 4.85 -0.31
CA LEU A 36 -5.36 5.68 -0.81
C LEU A 36 -5.74 6.35 -2.13
N SER A 37 -6.38 5.63 -3.06
CA SER A 37 -6.87 6.20 -4.32
C SER A 37 -7.90 7.29 -4.09
N VAL A 38 -8.84 7.09 -3.17
CA VAL A 38 -9.85 8.10 -2.78
C VAL A 38 -9.17 9.31 -2.13
N ALA A 39 -8.21 9.09 -1.24
CA ALA A 39 -7.47 10.19 -0.60
C ALA A 39 -6.73 11.07 -1.62
N VAL A 40 -6.06 10.46 -2.60
CA VAL A 40 -5.39 11.17 -3.68
C VAL A 40 -6.41 11.93 -4.54
N HIS A 41 -7.48 11.28 -4.96
CA HIS A 41 -8.51 11.90 -5.80
C HIS A 41 -9.15 13.14 -5.12
N ASP A 42 -9.47 13.02 -3.82
CA ASP A 42 -10.21 14.06 -3.10
C ASP A 42 -9.31 15.21 -2.60
N ARG A 43 -8.02 14.96 -2.39
CA ARG A 43 -7.13 15.88 -1.68
C ARG A 43 -5.91 16.34 -2.47
N CYS A 44 -5.49 15.58 -3.51
CA CYS A 44 -4.29 15.92 -4.25
C CYS A 44 -4.52 17.11 -5.18
N PRO A 45 -3.62 18.10 -5.22
CA PRO A 45 -3.66 19.17 -6.19
C PRO A 45 -3.61 18.62 -7.64
N GLY A 46 -4.36 19.22 -8.56
CA GLY A 46 -4.32 18.86 -9.98
C GLY A 46 -5.16 17.64 -10.36
N ASN A 47 -6.05 17.15 -9.51
CA ASN A 47 -6.96 16.01 -9.79
C ASN A 47 -6.22 14.77 -10.30
N ARG A 48 -5.08 14.44 -9.68
CA ARG A 48 -4.29 13.28 -10.08
C ARG A 48 -5.03 11.98 -9.78
N THR A 49 -4.93 11.04 -10.71
CA THR A 49 -5.41 9.67 -10.50
C THR A 49 -4.25 8.79 -10.05
N LEU A 50 -4.46 7.99 -8.99
CA LEU A 50 -3.47 7.04 -8.51
C LEU A 50 -3.59 5.71 -9.25
N ARG A 51 -2.48 5.23 -9.82
CA ARG A 51 -2.37 3.93 -10.49
C ARG A 51 -1.78 2.92 -9.51
N ASN A 52 -2.60 2.10 -8.86
CA ASN A 52 -2.08 1.06 -7.96
C ASN A 52 -1.50 -0.12 -8.75
N LEU A 53 -0.31 -0.54 -8.37
CA LEU A 53 0.28 -1.79 -8.81
C LEU A 53 -0.28 -2.93 -7.94
N ALA A 54 -1.11 -3.79 -8.52
CA ALA A 54 -1.80 -4.87 -7.83
C ALA A 54 -1.28 -6.24 -8.26
N ALA A 55 -1.36 -7.22 -7.36
CA ALA A 55 -0.97 -8.59 -7.65
C ALA A 55 -1.93 -9.26 -8.64
N ASP A 56 -1.43 -10.25 -9.38
CA ASP A 56 -2.16 -10.99 -10.42
C ASP A 56 -3.52 -11.50 -9.94
N MET A 57 -3.57 -12.03 -8.71
CA MET A 57 -4.80 -12.54 -8.09
C MET A 57 -5.96 -11.53 -8.07
N VAL A 58 -5.67 -10.22 -7.99
CA VAL A 58 -6.71 -9.19 -8.04
C VAL A 58 -7.39 -9.18 -9.40
N PHE A 59 -6.63 -9.42 -10.46
CA PHE A 59 -7.11 -9.41 -11.84
C PHE A 59 -7.78 -10.72 -12.25
N ASP A 60 -7.45 -11.82 -11.59
CA ASP A 60 -8.04 -13.15 -11.81
C ASP A 60 -9.35 -13.33 -11.03
N ALA A 61 -9.57 -12.50 -9.99
CA ALA A 61 -10.80 -12.58 -9.20
C ALA A 61 -12.02 -12.10 -9.99
N PRO A 62 -13.13 -12.89 -10.01
CA PRO A 62 -14.38 -12.50 -10.67
C PRO A 62 -14.87 -11.13 -10.19
N PHE A 63 -15.34 -10.29 -11.10
CA PHE A 63 -15.81 -8.92 -10.88
C PHE A 63 -14.73 -7.93 -10.39
N LEU A 64 -13.84 -8.32 -9.46
CA LEU A 64 -12.77 -7.45 -8.93
C LEU A 64 -11.75 -7.08 -10.01
N GLY A 65 -11.35 -8.03 -10.87
CA GLY A 65 -10.41 -7.77 -11.94
C GLY A 65 -10.90 -6.71 -12.94
N GLN A 66 -12.18 -6.75 -13.30
CA GLN A 66 -12.77 -5.75 -14.18
C GLN A 66 -12.85 -4.37 -13.49
N LEU A 67 -13.22 -4.34 -12.23
CA LEU A 67 -13.29 -3.11 -11.45
C LEU A 67 -11.90 -2.48 -11.27
N ALA A 68 -10.90 -3.28 -10.93
CA ALA A 68 -9.52 -2.85 -10.79
C ALA A 68 -8.99 -2.23 -12.10
N ARG A 69 -9.19 -2.92 -13.25
CA ARG A 69 -8.80 -2.36 -14.56
C ARG A 69 -9.52 -1.04 -14.88
N LYS A 70 -10.83 -0.95 -14.61
CA LYS A 70 -11.61 0.30 -14.80
C LYS A 70 -11.12 1.42 -13.88
N ALA A 71 -10.66 1.10 -12.67
CA ALA A 71 -10.05 2.04 -11.74
C ALA A 71 -8.60 2.43 -12.15
N GLY A 72 -8.08 1.86 -13.25
CA GLY A 72 -6.74 2.17 -13.75
C GLY A 72 -5.62 1.46 -13.00
N HIS A 73 -5.93 0.40 -12.24
CA HIS A 73 -4.91 -0.45 -11.63
C HIS A 73 -4.25 -1.35 -12.67
N THR A 74 -2.98 -1.67 -12.47
CA THR A 74 -2.19 -2.54 -13.34
C THR A 74 -1.38 -3.55 -12.55
N LEU A 75 -0.73 -4.49 -13.23
CA LEU A 75 0.06 -5.53 -12.60
C LEU A 75 1.27 -4.97 -11.84
N ALA A 76 1.56 -5.55 -10.68
CA ALA A 76 2.73 -5.22 -9.87
C ALA A 76 3.99 -5.85 -10.47
N CYS A 77 4.41 -5.37 -11.64
CA CYS A 77 5.66 -5.76 -12.28
C CYS A 77 6.52 -4.54 -12.60
N THR A 78 7.84 -4.74 -12.70
CA THR A 78 8.80 -3.64 -12.94
C THR A 78 8.55 -2.95 -14.28
N ALA A 79 8.15 -3.70 -15.32
CA ALA A 79 7.88 -3.15 -16.64
C ALA A 79 6.68 -2.17 -16.64
N ASP A 80 5.59 -2.54 -15.96
CA ASP A 80 4.42 -1.67 -15.85
C ASP A 80 4.70 -0.45 -14.95
N ALA A 81 5.45 -0.63 -13.85
CA ALA A 81 5.90 0.47 -13.01
C ALA A 81 6.71 1.48 -13.83
N HIS A 82 7.71 1.01 -14.56
CA HIS A 82 8.53 1.85 -15.42
C HIS A 82 7.68 2.57 -16.49
N ARG A 83 6.81 1.87 -17.18
CA ARG A 83 5.93 2.45 -18.21
C ARG A 83 5.04 3.57 -17.66
N LEU A 84 4.42 3.36 -16.49
CA LEU A 84 3.55 4.36 -15.89
C LEU A 84 4.32 5.58 -15.40
N LEU A 85 5.45 5.37 -14.71
CA LEU A 85 6.30 6.47 -14.23
C LEU A 85 6.86 7.31 -15.38
N SER A 86 7.33 6.65 -16.47
CA SER A 86 7.80 7.33 -17.67
C SER A 86 6.69 8.12 -18.41
N ALA A 87 5.43 7.66 -18.29
CA ALA A 87 4.28 8.38 -18.82
C ALA A 87 3.82 9.55 -17.93
N GLY A 88 4.51 9.82 -16.82
CA GLY A 88 4.16 10.90 -15.91
C GLY A 88 3.02 10.57 -14.93
N GLU A 89 2.66 9.31 -14.80
CA GLU A 89 1.57 8.87 -13.92
C GLU A 89 1.99 8.83 -12.45
N LEU A 90 1.06 9.11 -11.54
CA LEU A 90 1.22 8.86 -10.11
C LEU A 90 0.90 7.39 -9.85
N THR A 91 1.90 6.65 -9.40
CA THR A 91 1.81 5.19 -9.23
C THR A 91 1.97 4.82 -7.76
N ALA A 92 1.25 3.81 -7.27
CA ALA A 92 1.43 3.30 -5.91
C ALA A 92 1.80 1.82 -5.90
N VAL A 93 2.67 1.47 -4.94
CA VAL A 93 3.09 0.09 -4.68
C VAL A 93 3.05 -0.22 -3.19
N PHE A 94 2.71 -1.46 -2.86
CA PHE A 94 2.67 -2.01 -1.51
C PHE A 94 3.70 -3.14 -1.40
N PRO A 95 4.98 -2.84 -1.07
CA PRO A 95 6.06 -3.81 -1.21
C PRO A 95 6.01 -4.98 -0.21
N GLU A 96 5.21 -4.88 0.85
CA GLU A 96 4.93 -6.01 1.77
C GLU A 96 4.14 -7.14 1.08
N GLY A 97 3.33 -6.80 0.07
CA GLY A 97 2.47 -7.75 -0.63
C GLY A 97 1.55 -8.54 0.31
N TYR A 98 1.35 -9.82 0.02
CA TYR A 98 0.49 -10.70 0.83
C TYR A 98 0.92 -10.86 2.27
N LYS A 99 2.20 -10.64 2.59
CA LYS A 99 2.71 -10.73 3.96
C LYS A 99 2.20 -9.57 4.82
N GLY A 100 2.01 -8.41 4.21
CA GLY A 100 1.37 -7.27 4.85
C GLY A 100 -0.11 -7.53 5.12
N LEU A 101 -0.87 -7.93 4.09
CA LEU A 101 -2.31 -8.22 4.20
C LEU A 101 -2.62 -9.35 5.19
N GLY A 102 -1.86 -10.45 5.12
CA GLY A 102 -2.05 -11.63 5.96
C GLY A 102 -1.35 -11.55 7.33
N LYS A 103 -0.99 -10.37 7.80
CA LYS A 103 -0.32 -10.15 9.08
C LYS A 103 -1.29 -10.37 10.26
N PRO A 104 -0.89 -11.15 11.29
CA PRO A 104 -1.69 -11.28 12.50
C PRO A 104 -1.86 -9.93 13.22
N PHE A 105 -3.01 -9.70 13.82
CA PHE A 105 -3.33 -8.45 14.51
C PHE A 105 -2.36 -8.09 15.65
N LYS A 106 -1.76 -9.08 16.32
CA LYS A 106 -0.72 -8.86 17.33
C LYS A 106 0.54 -8.18 16.78
N ASP A 107 0.82 -8.36 15.48
CA ASP A 107 1.98 -7.79 14.78
C ASP A 107 1.60 -6.56 13.94
N ARG A 108 0.41 -6.00 14.18
CA ARG A 108 -0.03 -4.79 13.47
C ARG A 108 0.98 -3.67 13.57
N TYR A 109 1.08 -2.89 12.50
CA TYR A 109 1.99 -1.75 12.36
C TYR A 109 3.49 -2.10 12.41
N LYS A 110 3.85 -3.38 12.45
CA LYS A 110 5.23 -3.85 12.21
C LYS A 110 5.36 -4.20 10.74
N LEU A 111 6.11 -3.42 10.00
CA LEU A 111 6.31 -3.65 8.57
C LEU A 111 6.96 -5.00 8.32
N GLN A 112 6.42 -5.73 7.38
CA GLN A 112 7.05 -6.91 6.82
C GLN A 112 8.22 -6.50 5.92
N ARG A 113 9.05 -7.49 5.55
CA ARG A 113 10.15 -7.22 4.62
C ARG A 113 9.58 -6.76 3.28
N PHE A 114 10.07 -5.63 2.80
CA PHE A 114 9.82 -5.17 1.44
C PHE A 114 10.48 -6.13 0.44
N GLY A 115 9.92 -6.19 -0.76
CA GLY A 115 10.43 -7.08 -1.80
C GLY A 115 11.88 -6.78 -2.20
N ARG A 116 12.30 -7.25 -3.37
CA ARG A 116 13.70 -7.17 -3.84
C ARG A 116 14.11 -5.80 -4.41
N GLY A 117 13.46 -4.71 -4.04
CA GLY A 117 13.85 -3.37 -4.53
C GLY A 117 13.43 -3.04 -5.98
N GLY A 118 12.62 -3.88 -6.62
CA GLY A 118 12.18 -3.63 -8.00
C GLY A 118 11.45 -2.30 -8.20
N PHE A 119 10.78 -1.81 -7.18
CA PHE A 119 10.13 -0.50 -7.19
C PHE A 119 11.17 0.64 -7.16
N VAL A 120 12.27 0.48 -6.43
CA VAL A 120 13.39 1.43 -6.39
C VAL A 120 14.07 1.48 -7.76
N ALA A 121 14.35 0.32 -8.35
CA ALA A 121 14.94 0.26 -9.68
C ALA A 121 14.08 0.97 -10.73
N ALA A 122 12.74 0.81 -10.68
CA ALA A 122 11.83 1.52 -11.57
C ALA A 122 11.86 3.04 -11.33
N ALA A 123 11.91 3.49 -10.08
CA ALA A 123 12.00 4.90 -9.73
C ALA A 123 13.33 5.52 -10.21
N ILE A 124 14.47 4.86 -9.97
CA ILE A 124 15.79 5.34 -10.42
C ILE A 124 15.84 5.47 -11.95
N ARG A 125 15.43 4.43 -12.70
CA ARG A 125 15.45 4.46 -14.17
C ARG A 125 14.57 5.54 -14.78
N THR A 126 13.59 6.05 -14.04
CA THR A 126 12.68 7.09 -14.53
C THR A 126 12.92 8.45 -13.90
N GLY A 127 13.84 8.55 -12.92
CA GLY A 127 14.07 9.77 -12.15
C GLY A 127 12.84 10.18 -11.30
N ALA A 128 11.87 9.27 -11.11
CA ALA A 128 10.63 9.58 -10.43
C ALA A 128 10.83 9.56 -8.90
N PRO A 129 10.48 10.62 -8.15
CA PRO A 129 10.63 10.64 -6.70
C PRO A 129 9.79 9.53 -6.04
N ILE A 130 10.33 8.95 -4.96
CA ILE A 130 9.63 8.00 -4.11
C ILE A 130 8.99 8.76 -2.95
N ILE A 131 7.67 8.59 -2.77
CA ILE A 131 6.89 9.22 -1.69
C ILE A 131 6.52 8.15 -0.68
N PRO A 132 7.19 8.08 0.48
CA PRO A 132 6.80 7.17 1.56
C PRO A 132 5.40 7.52 2.05
N CYS A 133 4.51 6.55 2.14
CA CYS A 133 3.14 6.77 2.60
C CYS A 133 2.83 5.83 3.77
N SER A 134 2.32 6.39 4.85
CA SER A 134 1.97 5.64 6.06
C SER A 134 0.47 5.63 6.26
N ILE A 135 -0.11 4.42 6.37
CA ILE A 135 -1.54 4.20 6.53
C ILE A 135 -1.81 3.56 7.90
N VAL A 136 -2.45 4.30 8.79
CA VAL A 136 -2.95 3.82 10.09
C VAL A 136 -4.45 3.61 10.00
N GLY A 137 -4.98 2.57 10.64
CA GLY A 137 -6.40 2.22 10.68
C GLY A 137 -6.78 1.05 9.79
N SER A 138 -6.01 0.74 8.73
CA SER A 138 -6.27 -0.38 7.83
C SER A 138 -6.13 -1.75 8.51
N GLU A 139 -5.19 -1.90 9.44
CA GLU A 139 -4.96 -3.17 10.16
C GLU A 139 -6.08 -3.51 11.15
N GLU A 140 -6.96 -2.56 11.46
CA GLU A 140 -8.01 -2.69 12.47
C GLU A 140 -9.38 -3.00 11.89
N ILE A 141 -9.51 -2.93 10.56
CA ILE A 141 -10.80 -3.22 9.90
C ILE A 141 -11.15 -4.70 9.92
N TYR A 142 -10.14 -5.57 9.93
CA TYR A 142 -10.26 -7.02 10.02
C TYR A 142 -9.15 -7.57 10.93
N PRO A 143 -9.32 -7.54 12.28
CA PRO A 143 -8.31 -8.03 13.20
C PRO A 143 -8.08 -9.54 13.00
N MET A 144 -7.05 -9.91 12.27
CA MET A 144 -6.74 -11.31 11.98
C MET A 144 -6.12 -11.98 13.19
N ILE A 145 -6.83 -12.94 13.80
CA ILE A 145 -6.39 -13.69 14.98
C ILE A 145 -5.73 -15.01 14.62
N ALA A 146 -6.08 -15.60 13.48
CA ALA A 146 -5.47 -16.83 12.96
C ALA A 146 -5.52 -16.89 11.44
N ASP A 147 -4.68 -17.76 10.88
CA ASP A 147 -4.64 -18.14 9.45
C ASP A 147 -4.86 -19.66 9.33
N LEU A 148 -5.95 -20.05 8.67
CA LEU A 148 -6.25 -21.46 8.40
C LEU A 148 -5.54 -21.93 7.13
N LYS A 149 -4.25 -22.17 7.21
CA LYS A 149 -3.37 -22.51 6.08
C LYS A 149 -3.84 -23.72 5.28
N VAL A 150 -4.50 -24.70 5.90
CA VAL A 150 -5.06 -25.89 5.22
C VAL A 150 -6.17 -25.45 4.26
N ILE A 151 -7.08 -24.60 4.73
CA ILE A 151 -8.18 -24.06 3.94
C ILE A 151 -7.63 -23.14 2.84
N ALA A 152 -6.68 -22.27 3.18
CA ALA A 152 -6.02 -21.41 2.20
C ALA A 152 -5.44 -22.22 1.03
N ARG A 153 -4.72 -23.30 1.30
CA ARG A 153 -4.16 -24.20 0.27
C ARG A 153 -5.23 -24.86 -0.59
N LEU A 154 -6.33 -25.29 0.01
CA LEU A 154 -7.44 -25.94 -0.71
C LEU A 154 -8.07 -25.00 -1.75
N PHE A 155 -8.14 -23.70 -1.45
CA PHE A 155 -8.70 -22.68 -2.34
C PHE A 155 -7.65 -21.91 -3.16
N GLY A 156 -6.36 -22.28 -3.09
CA GLY A 156 -5.29 -21.57 -3.79
C GLY A 156 -5.06 -20.15 -3.29
N LEU A 157 -5.45 -19.84 -2.04
CA LEU A 157 -5.32 -18.53 -1.44
C LEU A 157 -4.00 -18.38 -0.68
N PRO A 158 -3.41 -17.17 -0.61
CA PRO A 158 -2.18 -16.93 0.13
C PRO A 158 -2.36 -17.08 1.65
N TYR A 159 -3.55 -16.85 2.16
CA TYR A 159 -3.99 -17.06 3.54
C TYR A 159 -5.52 -17.22 3.58
N PHE A 160 -6.04 -17.81 4.65
CA PHE A 160 -7.47 -17.85 4.96
C PHE A 160 -7.68 -17.24 6.35
N PRO A 161 -8.19 -15.99 6.42
CA PRO A 161 -8.20 -15.24 7.66
C PRO A 161 -9.28 -15.73 8.62
N VAL A 162 -8.94 -15.76 9.89
CA VAL A 162 -9.92 -15.84 10.98
C VAL A 162 -9.91 -14.51 11.71
N THR A 163 -11.06 -13.86 11.75
CA THR A 163 -11.28 -12.61 12.49
C THR A 163 -12.38 -12.84 13.54
N PRO A 164 -12.67 -11.91 14.45
CA PRO A 164 -13.76 -12.06 15.40
C PRO A 164 -15.14 -12.33 14.75
N LEU A 165 -15.35 -11.89 13.52
CA LEU A 165 -16.61 -12.05 12.79
C LEU A 165 -16.54 -13.07 11.65
N PHE A 166 -15.40 -13.22 11.00
CA PHE A 166 -15.24 -14.15 9.87
C PHE A 166 -14.37 -15.35 10.28
N PRO A 167 -14.73 -16.60 9.94
CA PRO A 167 -15.88 -17.00 9.11
C PRO A 167 -17.19 -17.23 9.88
N ALA A 168 -17.22 -17.08 11.21
CA ALA A 168 -18.36 -17.45 12.05
C ALA A 168 -19.68 -16.73 11.67
N ALA A 169 -19.60 -15.45 11.31
CA ALA A 169 -20.75 -14.67 10.84
C ALA A 169 -20.92 -14.72 9.30
N GLY A 170 -20.23 -15.63 8.61
CA GLY A 170 -20.29 -15.76 7.16
C GLY A 170 -19.97 -14.45 6.43
N PRO A 171 -20.73 -14.08 5.36
CA PRO A 171 -20.47 -12.86 4.57
C PRO A 171 -20.53 -11.56 5.38
N VAL A 172 -21.31 -11.51 6.47
CA VAL A 172 -21.37 -10.34 7.36
C VAL A 172 -20.01 -10.05 8.00
N GLY A 173 -19.21 -11.09 8.24
CA GLY A 173 -17.85 -10.96 8.75
C GLY A 173 -16.88 -10.27 7.79
N LEU A 174 -17.26 -10.07 6.53
CA LEU A 174 -16.50 -9.32 5.54
C LEU A 174 -16.84 -7.81 5.53
N VAL A 175 -17.78 -7.37 6.38
CA VAL A 175 -18.02 -5.93 6.57
C VAL A 175 -16.87 -5.38 7.43
N PRO A 176 -16.11 -4.39 6.94
CA PRO A 176 -14.96 -3.85 7.67
C PRO A 176 -15.40 -3.10 8.92
N LEU A 177 -14.64 -3.21 10.01
CA LEU A 177 -14.89 -2.44 11.22
C LEU A 177 -14.67 -0.94 10.97
N PRO A 178 -15.42 -0.04 11.64
CA PRO A 178 -15.37 1.40 11.40
C PRO A 178 -14.17 2.08 12.11
N SER A 179 -12.95 1.68 11.80
CA SER A 179 -11.75 2.30 12.36
C SER A 179 -11.55 3.74 11.88
N LYS A 180 -10.85 4.52 12.68
CA LYS A 180 -10.38 5.86 12.27
C LYS A 180 -9.08 5.71 11.50
N TRP A 181 -9.02 6.29 10.29
CA TRP A 181 -7.85 6.22 9.42
C TRP A 181 -7.04 7.51 9.44
N HIS A 182 -5.72 7.36 9.31
CA HIS A 182 -4.81 8.44 9.00
C HIS A 182 -3.90 8.00 7.86
N ILE A 183 -3.84 8.79 6.81
CA ILE A 183 -2.95 8.59 5.65
C ILE A 183 -2.01 9.77 5.60
N GLU A 184 -0.70 9.50 5.70
CA GLU A 184 0.32 10.54 5.62
C GLU A 184 1.29 10.27 4.49
N PHE A 185 1.43 11.27 3.60
CA PHE A 185 2.45 11.29 2.56
C PHE A 185 3.69 11.99 3.11
N GLY A 186 4.79 11.23 3.24
CA GLY A 186 6.07 11.74 3.73
C GLY A 186 6.82 12.56 2.69
N THR A 187 7.95 13.15 3.11
CA THR A 187 8.84 13.90 2.23
C THR A 187 9.34 13.01 1.09
N PRO A 188 9.29 13.49 -0.16
CA PRO A 188 9.78 12.75 -1.31
C PRO A 188 11.28 12.44 -1.19
N ILE A 189 11.64 11.22 -1.53
CA ILE A 189 13.03 10.78 -1.68
C ILE A 189 13.38 10.92 -3.17
N PRO A 190 14.28 11.85 -3.55
CA PRO A 190 14.64 12.06 -4.95
C PRO A 190 15.43 10.87 -5.49
N THR A 191 15.21 10.55 -6.75
CA THR A 191 15.93 9.48 -7.47
C THR A 191 16.64 9.97 -8.72
N ASP A 192 16.47 11.22 -9.08
CA ASP A 192 17.04 11.88 -10.26
C ASP A 192 18.56 12.13 -10.18
N GLY A 193 19.12 12.03 -8.97
CA GLY A 193 20.57 12.11 -8.74
C GLY A 193 21.32 10.79 -8.93
N PHE A 194 20.62 9.67 -9.14
CA PHE A 194 21.26 8.38 -9.39
C PHE A 194 21.57 8.19 -10.88
N ASP A 195 22.70 7.56 -11.18
CA ASP A 195 22.98 7.03 -12.51
C ASP A 195 22.02 5.85 -12.81
N GLU A 196 21.65 5.68 -14.07
CA GLU A 196 20.79 4.60 -14.52
C GLU A 196 21.32 3.20 -14.13
N THR A 197 22.65 3.04 -14.11
CA THR A 197 23.32 1.79 -13.69
C THR A 197 23.09 1.47 -12.20
N ALA A 198 22.83 2.48 -11.37
CA ALA A 198 22.52 2.30 -9.95
C ALA A 198 21.21 1.49 -9.73
N ALA A 199 20.31 1.49 -10.71
CA ALA A 199 19.10 0.67 -10.67
C ALA A 199 19.39 -0.84 -10.67
N ASP A 200 20.55 -1.25 -11.19
CA ASP A 200 21.00 -2.64 -11.23
C ASP A 200 21.97 -3.00 -10.10
N ASP A 201 22.36 -2.02 -9.28
CA ASP A 201 23.19 -2.23 -8.09
C ASP A 201 22.31 -2.70 -6.90
N PRO A 202 22.51 -3.96 -6.41
CA PRO A 202 21.75 -4.47 -5.28
C PRO A 202 21.97 -3.68 -3.99
N MET A 203 23.15 -3.05 -3.79
CA MET A 203 23.43 -2.26 -2.59
C MET A 203 22.62 -0.97 -2.59
N VAL A 204 22.62 -0.24 -3.70
CA VAL A 204 21.83 1.00 -3.84
C VAL A 204 20.35 0.73 -3.69
N THR A 205 19.83 -0.29 -4.39
CA THR A 205 18.41 -0.66 -4.30
C THR A 205 18.02 -1.11 -2.90
N PHE A 206 18.92 -1.78 -2.17
CA PHE A 206 18.69 -2.18 -0.79
C PHE A 206 18.68 -0.95 0.15
N GLU A 207 19.65 -0.06 0.05
CA GLU A 207 19.75 1.14 0.89
C GLU A 207 18.52 2.03 0.76
N VAL A 208 18.09 2.32 -0.48
CA VAL A 208 16.90 3.12 -0.72
C VAL A 208 15.63 2.41 -0.25
N THR A 209 15.54 1.08 -0.44
CA THR A 209 14.41 0.28 0.07
C THR A 209 14.33 0.35 1.59
N ASP A 210 15.46 0.24 2.28
CA ASP A 210 15.51 0.28 3.75
C ASP A 210 15.20 1.69 4.28
N GLN A 211 15.73 2.73 3.63
CA GLN A 211 15.40 4.12 3.93
C GLN A 211 13.89 4.38 3.83
N VAL A 212 13.24 3.95 2.74
CA VAL A 212 11.79 4.09 2.55
C VAL A 212 11.02 3.35 3.65
N ARG A 213 11.42 2.09 3.90
CA ARG A 213 10.79 1.24 4.90
C ARG A 213 10.91 1.83 6.30
N GLU A 214 12.10 2.32 6.68
CA GLU A 214 12.36 2.95 7.97
C GLU A 214 11.53 4.23 8.14
N THR A 215 11.47 5.07 7.13
CA THR A 215 10.66 6.30 7.13
C THR A 215 9.18 5.98 7.39
N ILE A 216 8.63 4.97 6.70
CA ILE A 216 7.25 4.54 6.92
C ILE A 216 7.09 4.00 8.34
N GLN A 217 7.99 3.15 8.82
CA GLN A 217 7.91 2.54 10.15
C GLN A 217 7.94 3.59 11.27
N GLN A 218 8.83 4.57 11.17
CA GLN A 218 8.93 5.67 12.14
C GLN A 218 7.67 6.55 12.12
N THR A 219 7.15 6.85 10.93
CA THR A 219 5.91 7.61 10.79
C THR A 219 4.72 6.86 11.38
N LEU A 220 4.60 5.55 11.15
CA LEU A 220 3.57 4.71 11.78
C LEU A 220 3.64 4.80 13.31
N TYR A 221 4.82 4.68 13.91
CA TYR A 221 4.98 4.80 15.37
C TYR A 221 4.60 6.18 15.89
N ARG A 222 4.98 7.24 15.19
CA ARG A 222 4.62 8.62 15.55
C ARG A 222 3.11 8.84 15.50
N LEU A 223 2.45 8.39 14.44
CA LEU A 223 0.99 8.49 14.29
C LEU A 223 0.25 7.71 15.37
N LEU A 224 0.74 6.52 15.70
CA LEU A 224 0.16 5.69 16.76
C LEU A 224 0.33 6.29 18.15
N ALA A 225 1.48 6.91 18.42
CA ALA A 225 1.74 7.59 19.71
C ALA A 225 0.79 8.78 19.93
N GLY A 226 0.37 9.47 18.86
CA GLY A 226 -0.61 10.55 18.93
C GLY A 226 -2.08 10.11 18.98
N ARG A 227 -2.35 8.82 18.78
CA ARG A 227 -3.70 8.27 18.65
C ARG A 227 -4.24 7.78 19.98
N ARG A 228 -5.40 8.28 20.39
CA ARG A 228 -6.03 7.89 21.66
C ARG A 228 -6.85 6.60 21.56
N ASN A 229 -7.50 6.38 20.42
CA ASN A 229 -8.43 5.27 20.24
C ASN A 229 -8.47 4.77 18.79
N MET A 230 -8.64 3.45 18.60
CA MET A 230 -8.73 2.84 17.27
C MET A 230 -9.94 3.29 16.46
N PHE A 231 -11.03 3.64 17.12
CA PHE A 231 -12.29 3.97 16.46
C PHE A 231 -12.56 5.48 16.39
N PHE A 232 -12.07 6.27 17.35
CA PHE A 232 -12.40 7.69 17.41
C PHE A 232 -11.19 8.62 17.14
N GLY A 233 -9.96 8.10 17.20
CA GLY A 233 -8.73 8.86 16.98
C GLY A 233 -8.05 9.34 18.22
#